data_b8e9c066728ffaaac77c11ba30a9c0be
#
_entry.id   b8e9c066728ffaaac77c11ba30a9c0be
#
_cell.length_a   1.000
_cell.length_b   1.000
_cell.length_c   1.000
_cell.angle_alpha   90.00
_cell.angle_beta   90.00
_cell.angle_gamma   90.00
#
_symmetry.space_group_name_H-M   'P 1'
#
loop_
_entity.id
_entity.type
_entity.pdbx_description
1 polymer ?
#
loop_
_entity_poly.entity_id
_entity_poly.type
_entity_poly.pdbx_seq_one_letter_code
_entity_poly.pdbx_strand_id
1 'polypeptide(L)'
;QFGVREFAMATVLNGMMLHGGVRVFGGTFFVFSDYLKAALRLSALQNLPVTYVFTHDSIAVGEDGPTHEPIEHLASLRTIPNTYVFRPADATETQAAWYLAQNVNDKPTSIVLTRQNLPVLENSSFEKVAKGAYVVYETSRATGNSKDSRDL
;
A
#
# COMPACT_ATOMS: atom_id res chain seq x y z
N GLN A 1 3.70 17.85 -11.80
CA GLN A 1 4.34 16.61 -12.28
C GLN A 1 5.85 16.68 -12.03
N PHE A 2 6.45 15.57 -11.59
CA PHE A 2 7.86 15.50 -11.20
C PHE A 2 8.73 14.75 -12.22
N GLY A 3 8.11 14.07 -13.18
CA GLY A 3 8.81 13.17 -14.10
C GLY A 3 9.45 12.00 -13.32
N VAL A 4 10.57 11.47 -13.80
CA VAL A 4 11.30 10.35 -13.16
C VAL A 4 12.18 10.90 -12.03
N ARG A 5 11.56 11.34 -10.91
CA ARG A 5 12.24 11.99 -9.78
C ARG A 5 11.52 11.67 -8.46
N GLU A 6 11.47 10.40 -8.09
CA GLU A 6 10.73 9.90 -6.93
C GLU A 6 11.21 10.51 -5.62
N PHE A 7 12.53 10.60 -5.44
CA PHE A 7 13.11 11.24 -4.25
C PHE A 7 12.73 12.72 -4.16
N ALA A 8 12.86 13.46 -5.27
CA ALA A 8 12.50 14.89 -5.30
C ALA A 8 11.00 15.09 -5.06
N MET A 9 10.14 14.24 -5.65
CA MET A 9 8.70 14.26 -5.38
C MET A 9 8.44 14.12 -3.88
N ALA A 10 8.99 13.10 -3.25
CA ALA A 10 8.74 12.82 -1.84
C ALA A 10 9.29 13.92 -0.92
N THR A 11 10.46 14.49 -1.22
CA THR A 11 11.02 15.60 -0.43
C THR A 11 10.22 16.89 -0.57
N VAL A 12 9.68 17.18 -1.77
CA VAL A 12 8.76 18.30 -1.96
C VAL A 12 7.47 18.12 -1.15
N LEU A 13 6.90 16.90 -1.15
CA LEU A 13 5.72 16.59 -0.33
C LEU A 13 6.01 16.79 1.16
N ASN A 14 7.18 16.36 1.64
CA ASN A 14 7.61 16.62 3.02
C ASN A 14 7.68 18.12 3.32
N GLY A 15 8.28 18.90 2.42
CA GLY A 15 8.37 20.35 2.57
C GLY A 15 7.00 21.03 2.61
N MET A 16 6.07 20.60 1.77
CA MET A 16 4.69 21.11 1.77
C MET A 16 3.95 20.78 3.07
N MET A 17 4.14 19.58 3.60
CA MET A 17 3.54 19.20 4.90
C MET A 17 4.15 19.99 6.06
N LEU A 18 5.46 20.24 6.05
CA LEU A 18 6.13 21.08 7.05
C LEU A 18 5.65 22.53 7.01
N HIS A 19 5.39 23.05 5.80
CA HIS A 19 4.81 24.40 5.64
C HIS A 19 3.40 24.48 6.24
N GLY A 20 2.63 23.41 6.14
CA GLY A 20 1.27 23.35 6.67
C GLY A 20 0.20 23.89 5.72
N GLY A 21 -1.08 23.78 6.16
CA GLY A 21 -2.24 24.30 5.44
C GLY A 21 -2.74 23.43 4.28
N VAL A 22 -2.07 22.32 3.95
CA VAL A 22 -2.46 21.40 2.88
C VAL A 22 -2.29 19.95 3.31
N ARG A 23 -3.08 19.05 2.71
CA ARG A 23 -2.84 17.61 2.71
C ARG A 23 -2.23 17.23 1.37
N VAL A 24 -1.19 16.43 1.39
CA VAL A 24 -0.44 16.08 0.19
C VAL A 24 -0.40 14.59 -0.05
N PHE A 25 -0.41 14.21 -1.32
CA PHE A 25 -0.13 12.85 -1.73
C PHE A 25 0.73 12.86 -3.00
N GLY A 26 1.45 11.78 -3.22
CA GLY A 26 2.21 11.55 -4.44
C GLY A 26 2.24 10.08 -4.78
N GLY A 27 2.36 9.76 -6.06
CA GLY A 27 2.29 8.39 -6.53
C GLY A 27 3.36 8.03 -7.55
N THR A 28 3.77 6.76 -7.51
CA THR A 28 4.69 6.15 -8.47
C THR A 28 4.45 4.64 -8.51
N PHE A 29 5.11 3.92 -9.42
CA PHE A 29 5.12 2.46 -9.39
C PHE A 29 5.82 1.96 -8.13
N PHE A 30 5.35 0.84 -7.61
CA PHE A 30 5.79 0.35 -6.31
C PHE A 30 7.28 -0.02 -6.28
N VAL A 31 7.83 -0.57 -7.35
CA VAL A 31 9.27 -0.85 -7.44
C VAL A 31 10.12 0.41 -7.23
N PHE A 32 9.64 1.58 -7.66
CA PHE A 32 10.37 2.85 -7.51
C PHE A 32 10.26 3.45 -6.10
N SER A 33 9.58 2.77 -5.18
CA SER A 33 9.69 3.10 -3.76
C SER A 33 11.14 3.03 -3.27
N ASP A 34 12.00 2.24 -3.90
CA ASP A 34 13.43 2.20 -3.60
C ASP A 34 14.11 3.54 -3.74
N TYR A 35 13.72 4.33 -4.75
CA TYR A 35 14.30 5.66 -4.96
C TYR A 35 13.75 6.72 -4.00
N LEU A 36 12.52 6.59 -3.51
CA LEU A 36 11.94 7.57 -2.60
C LEU A 36 12.02 7.18 -1.12
N LYS A 37 12.39 5.94 -0.80
CA LYS A 37 12.36 5.36 0.56
C LYS A 37 13.07 6.25 1.60
N ALA A 38 14.18 6.87 1.26
CA ALA A 38 14.90 7.76 2.16
C ALA A 38 14.03 8.96 2.59
N ALA A 39 13.30 9.57 1.67
CA ALA A 39 12.41 10.67 1.95
C ALA A 39 11.16 10.23 2.74
N LEU A 40 10.61 9.05 2.45
CA LEU A 40 9.52 8.45 3.23
C LEU A 40 9.96 8.19 4.67
N ARG A 41 11.18 7.66 4.86
CA ARG A 41 11.74 7.48 6.21
C ARG A 41 11.86 8.80 6.96
N LEU A 42 12.21 9.89 6.28
CA LEU A 42 12.23 11.23 6.88
C LEU A 42 10.82 11.72 7.23
N SER A 43 9.80 11.42 6.42
CA SER A 43 8.40 11.70 6.78
C SER A 43 8.02 11.02 8.09
N ALA A 44 8.39 9.74 8.24
CA ALA A 44 8.12 8.96 9.45
C ALA A 44 8.85 9.53 10.67
N LEU A 45 10.11 9.91 10.51
CA LEU A 45 10.95 10.49 11.58
C LEU A 45 10.41 11.85 12.06
N GLN A 46 9.86 12.64 11.15
CA GLN A 46 9.34 13.98 11.42
C GLN A 46 7.82 14.00 11.71
N ASN A 47 7.18 12.84 11.80
CA ASN A 47 5.74 12.71 12.03
C ASN A 47 4.88 13.44 10.97
N LEU A 48 5.29 13.39 9.70
CA LEU A 48 4.58 14.06 8.61
C LEU A 48 3.54 13.13 7.98
N PRO A 49 2.25 13.51 7.98
CA PRO A 49 1.19 12.68 7.43
C PRO A 49 1.09 12.79 5.89
N VAL A 50 2.17 12.47 5.19
CA VAL A 50 2.21 12.39 3.75
C VAL A 50 1.58 11.07 3.29
N THR A 51 0.74 11.11 2.25
CA THR A 51 0.19 9.89 1.64
C THR A 51 1.00 9.54 0.39
N TYR A 52 1.58 8.34 0.39
CA TYR A 52 2.29 7.76 -0.74
C TYR A 52 1.43 6.69 -1.40
N VAL A 53 1.18 6.81 -2.69
CA VAL A 53 0.39 5.85 -3.47
C VAL A 53 1.33 5.08 -4.38
N PHE A 54 1.44 3.78 -4.15
CA PHE A 54 2.25 2.89 -4.94
C PHE A 54 1.35 1.98 -5.77
N THR A 55 1.54 1.99 -7.08
CA THR A 55 0.79 1.13 -8.01
C THR A 55 1.70 0.06 -8.60
N HIS A 56 1.10 -0.91 -9.33
CA HIS A 56 1.87 -1.96 -9.99
C HIS A 56 2.66 -2.81 -8.97
N ASP A 57 1.95 -3.38 -8.00
CA ASP A 57 2.47 -3.94 -6.75
C ASP A 57 3.06 -5.35 -6.87
N SER A 58 2.96 -6.01 -8.02
CA SER A 58 3.26 -7.44 -8.12
C SER A 58 3.67 -7.87 -9.53
N ILE A 59 3.85 -9.17 -9.71
CA ILE A 59 4.14 -9.80 -11.02
C ILE A 59 3.07 -9.50 -12.08
N ALA A 60 1.88 -9.05 -11.68
CA ALA A 60 0.81 -8.62 -12.60
C ALA A 60 1.09 -7.25 -13.27
N VAL A 61 2.25 -6.66 -13.06
CA VAL A 61 2.79 -5.56 -13.88
C VAL A 61 2.83 -5.97 -15.36
N GLY A 62 3.15 -7.23 -15.63
CA GLY A 62 3.07 -7.83 -16.95
C GLY A 62 4.33 -7.59 -17.78
N GLU A 63 4.16 -7.02 -18.96
CA GLU A 63 5.20 -6.92 -20.00
C GLU A 63 6.40 -6.03 -19.66
N ASP A 64 6.31 -5.18 -18.64
CA ASP A 64 7.45 -4.40 -18.14
C ASP A 64 8.54 -5.31 -17.52
N GLY A 65 8.15 -6.51 -17.11
CA GLY A 65 9.04 -7.58 -16.67
C GLY A 65 9.66 -7.38 -15.28
N PRO A 66 10.68 -8.20 -14.97
CA PRO A 66 11.23 -8.31 -13.61
C PRO A 66 11.89 -7.04 -13.09
N THR A 67 12.27 -6.11 -13.95
CA THR A 67 12.83 -4.82 -13.52
C THR A 67 11.79 -3.91 -12.88
N HIS A 68 10.50 -4.20 -13.07
CA HIS A 68 9.37 -3.40 -12.56
C HIS A 68 8.47 -4.20 -11.61
N GLU A 69 8.77 -5.45 -11.35
CA GLU A 69 8.01 -6.36 -10.49
C GLU A 69 8.56 -6.32 -9.05
N PRO A 70 7.87 -5.67 -8.10
CA PRO A 70 8.33 -5.62 -6.71
C PRO A 70 8.14 -6.96 -6.01
N ILE A 71 9.13 -7.37 -5.22
CA ILE A 71 9.10 -8.61 -4.43
C ILE A 71 9.27 -8.28 -2.94
N GLU A 72 10.43 -7.73 -2.55
CA GLU A 72 10.78 -7.41 -1.16
C GLU A 72 10.21 -6.07 -0.66
N HIS A 73 9.69 -5.24 -1.53
CA HIS A 73 9.32 -3.86 -1.27
C HIS A 73 8.28 -3.71 -0.16
N LEU A 74 7.28 -4.61 -0.12
CA LEU A 74 6.24 -4.56 0.91
C LEU A 74 6.82 -4.82 2.31
N ALA A 75 7.67 -5.84 2.44
CA ALA A 75 8.37 -6.14 3.68
C ALA A 75 9.29 -4.97 4.07
N SER A 76 10.01 -4.41 3.09
CA SER A 76 10.90 -3.26 3.28
C SER A 76 10.16 -2.02 3.80
N LEU A 77 8.99 -1.69 3.27
CA LEU A 77 8.17 -0.58 3.79
C LEU A 77 7.70 -0.84 5.22
N ARG A 78 7.29 -2.07 5.53
CA ARG A 78 6.81 -2.46 6.85
C ARG A 78 7.89 -2.45 7.93
N THR A 79 9.16 -2.46 7.56
CA THR A 79 10.28 -2.34 8.52
C THR A 79 10.56 -0.88 8.94
N ILE A 80 10.00 0.11 8.25
CA ILE A 80 10.17 1.52 8.61
C ILE A 80 9.28 1.85 9.81
N PRO A 81 9.84 2.24 10.97
CA PRO A 81 9.05 2.61 12.12
C PRO A 81 8.14 3.81 11.84
N ASN A 82 7.05 3.91 12.57
CA ASN A 82 6.12 5.04 12.50
C ASN A 82 5.53 5.28 11.09
N THR A 83 5.14 4.20 10.41
CA THR A 83 4.57 4.23 9.06
C THR A 83 3.35 3.31 8.99
N TYR A 84 2.28 3.76 8.35
CA TYR A 84 1.19 2.88 7.96
C TYR A 84 1.40 2.36 6.54
N VAL A 85 1.16 1.07 6.35
CA VAL A 85 1.24 0.41 5.04
C VAL A 85 -0.04 -0.38 4.81
N PHE A 86 -0.90 0.13 3.93
CA PHE A 86 -2.12 -0.54 3.49
C PHE A 86 -1.89 -1.22 2.14
N ARG A 87 -2.36 -2.45 2.02
CA ARG A 87 -2.42 -3.18 0.75
C ARG A 87 -3.86 -3.65 0.51
N PRO A 88 -4.72 -2.76 0.02
CA PRO A 88 -6.13 -3.07 -0.21
C PRO A 88 -6.30 -4.20 -1.21
N ALA A 89 -7.25 -5.10 -0.95
CA ALA A 89 -7.59 -6.22 -1.85
C ALA A 89 -8.63 -5.82 -2.91
N ASP A 90 -9.38 -4.74 -2.68
CA ASP A 90 -10.44 -4.28 -3.58
C ASP A 90 -10.75 -2.78 -3.43
N ALA A 91 -11.81 -2.33 -4.10
CA ALA A 91 -12.24 -0.92 -4.09
C ALA A 91 -12.75 -0.49 -2.70
N THR A 92 -13.44 -1.34 -1.97
CA THR A 92 -13.94 -1.06 -0.61
C THR A 92 -12.80 -0.80 0.35
N GLU A 93 -11.80 -1.67 0.33
CA GLU A 93 -10.60 -1.51 1.15
C GLU A 93 -9.73 -0.32 0.71
N THR A 94 -9.69 -0.04 -0.60
CA THR A 94 -8.99 1.15 -1.12
C THR A 94 -9.63 2.43 -0.61
N GLN A 95 -10.96 2.51 -0.61
CA GLN A 95 -11.70 3.64 -0.04
C GLN A 95 -11.39 3.81 1.46
N ALA A 96 -11.38 2.71 2.21
CA ALA A 96 -11.04 2.73 3.63
C ALA A 96 -9.60 3.21 3.87
N ALA A 97 -8.63 2.72 3.09
CA ALA A 97 -7.24 3.13 3.19
C ALA A 97 -7.05 4.64 2.92
N TRP A 98 -7.74 5.18 1.93
CA TRP A 98 -7.74 6.62 1.64
C TRP A 98 -8.37 7.43 2.77
N TYR A 99 -9.52 6.99 3.28
CA TYR A 99 -10.16 7.66 4.40
C TYR A 99 -9.26 7.70 5.64
N LEU A 100 -8.64 6.57 5.97
CA LEU A 100 -7.71 6.49 7.10
C LEU A 100 -6.49 7.39 6.87
N ALA A 101 -5.89 7.37 5.67
CA ALA A 101 -4.76 8.21 5.33
C ALA A 101 -5.05 9.72 5.49
N GLN A 102 -6.28 10.16 5.16
CA GLN A 102 -6.67 11.56 5.32
C GLN A 102 -6.92 11.95 6.78
N ASN A 103 -7.16 11.00 7.66
CA ASN A 103 -7.40 11.24 9.09
C ASN A 103 -6.16 11.01 9.99
N VAL A 104 -5.09 10.44 9.45
CA VAL A 104 -3.80 10.33 10.13
C VAL A 104 -3.12 11.70 10.17
N ASN A 105 -2.60 12.10 11.35
CA ASN A 105 -1.99 13.41 11.56
C ASN A 105 -0.52 13.38 11.97
N ASP A 106 0.03 12.20 12.21
CA ASP A 106 1.31 12.05 12.90
C ASP A 106 2.28 11.08 12.22
N LYS A 107 1.93 10.53 11.05
CA LYS A 107 2.81 9.60 10.35
C LYS A 107 2.44 9.45 8.87
N PRO A 108 3.39 9.07 8.02
CA PRO A 108 3.10 8.80 6.62
C PRO A 108 2.30 7.52 6.45
N THR A 109 1.50 7.52 5.39
CA THR A 109 0.70 6.37 4.97
C THR A 109 1.07 5.96 3.56
N SER A 110 1.42 4.69 3.37
CA SER A 110 1.64 4.08 2.06
C SER A 110 0.43 3.24 1.68
N ILE A 111 -0.15 3.50 0.51
CA ILE A 111 -1.24 2.73 -0.08
C ILE A 111 -0.69 1.99 -1.29
N VAL A 112 -0.66 0.66 -1.23
CA VAL A 112 -0.07 -0.20 -2.26
C VAL A 112 -1.19 -0.85 -3.06
N LEU A 113 -1.24 -0.57 -4.37
CA LEU A 113 -2.33 -0.94 -5.25
C LEU A 113 -1.84 -1.80 -6.43
N THR A 114 -2.71 -2.64 -6.94
CA THR A 114 -2.43 -3.47 -8.11
C THR A 114 -2.54 -2.68 -9.42
N ARG A 115 -1.98 -3.24 -10.49
CA ARG A 115 -2.20 -2.76 -11.86
C ARG A 115 -3.55 -3.22 -12.42
N GLN A 116 -3.90 -4.46 -12.18
CA GLN A 116 -5.10 -5.08 -12.74
C GLN A 116 -6.37 -4.66 -11.99
N ASN A 117 -7.50 -4.77 -12.69
CA ASN A 117 -8.81 -4.63 -12.08
C ASN A 117 -9.10 -5.82 -11.17
N LEU A 118 -9.61 -5.54 -9.99
CA LEU A 118 -10.03 -6.55 -9.02
C LEU A 118 -11.54 -6.48 -8.79
N PRO A 119 -12.21 -7.63 -8.60
CA PRO A 119 -13.61 -7.62 -8.20
C PRO A 119 -13.75 -7.08 -6.77
N VAL A 120 -14.88 -6.45 -6.49
CA VAL A 120 -15.24 -6.12 -5.11
C VAL A 120 -15.63 -7.41 -4.39
N LEU A 121 -14.99 -7.67 -3.26
CA LEU A 121 -15.20 -8.88 -2.48
C LEU A 121 -16.43 -8.71 -1.57
N GLU A 122 -17.26 -9.75 -1.50
CA GLU A 122 -18.52 -9.71 -0.75
C GLU A 122 -18.33 -9.44 0.75
N ASN A 123 -17.22 -9.92 1.31
CA ASN A 123 -16.90 -9.79 2.74
C ASN A 123 -15.87 -8.70 3.06
N SER A 124 -15.48 -7.89 2.07
CA SER A 124 -14.62 -6.75 2.35
C SER A 124 -15.36 -5.70 3.18
N SER A 125 -14.66 -5.06 4.12
CA SER A 125 -15.30 -4.19 5.09
C SER A 125 -14.44 -2.97 5.38
N PHE A 126 -15.05 -1.81 5.21
CA PHE A 126 -14.45 -0.52 5.54
C PHE A 126 -14.00 -0.47 7.02
N GLU A 127 -14.85 -0.92 7.93
CA GLU A 127 -14.59 -0.87 9.38
C GLU A 127 -13.49 -1.83 9.81
N LYS A 128 -13.39 -2.98 9.13
CA LYS A 128 -12.37 -3.99 9.45
C LYS A 128 -10.97 -3.54 9.02
N VAL A 129 -10.84 -2.82 7.92
CA VAL A 129 -9.55 -2.26 7.47
C VAL A 129 -8.92 -1.38 8.54
N ALA A 130 -9.74 -0.59 9.26
CA ALA A 130 -9.26 0.27 10.34
C ALA A 130 -8.65 -0.51 11.51
N LYS A 131 -8.98 -1.78 11.64
CA LYS A 131 -8.46 -2.69 12.69
C LYS A 131 -7.20 -3.47 12.24
N GLY A 132 -6.79 -3.33 11.01
CA GLY A 132 -5.66 -4.04 10.40
C GLY A 132 -6.10 -5.19 9.48
N ALA A 133 -5.42 -6.33 9.55
CA ALA A 133 -5.74 -7.47 8.72
C ALA A 133 -6.95 -8.26 9.27
N TYR A 134 -7.73 -8.82 8.36
CA TYR A 134 -8.87 -9.68 8.70
C TYR A 134 -9.08 -10.75 7.63
N VAL A 135 -9.84 -11.80 7.97
CA VAL A 135 -10.18 -12.88 7.04
C VAL A 135 -11.33 -12.44 6.15
N VAL A 136 -11.09 -12.35 4.84
CA VAL A 136 -12.10 -12.04 3.83
C VAL A 136 -12.80 -13.31 3.32
N TYR A 137 -12.04 -14.39 3.20
CA TYR A 137 -12.55 -15.68 2.72
C TYR A 137 -11.91 -16.81 3.52
N GLU A 138 -12.73 -17.78 3.93
CA GLU A 138 -12.31 -18.97 4.63
C GLU A 138 -12.91 -20.21 3.94
N THR A 139 -12.06 -21.14 3.54
CA THR A 139 -12.54 -22.46 3.07
C THR A 139 -12.89 -23.29 4.30
N SER A 140 -14.15 -23.69 4.46
CA SER A 140 -14.50 -24.74 5.41
C SER A 140 -13.73 -26.00 5.03
N ARG A 141 -12.72 -26.39 5.82
CA ARG A 141 -12.24 -27.77 5.77
C ARG A 141 -13.45 -28.62 6.13
N ALA A 142 -13.91 -29.42 5.20
CA ALA A 142 -14.88 -30.47 5.48
C ALA A 142 -14.29 -31.35 6.59
N THR A 143 -14.77 -31.20 7.81
CA THR A 143 -14.59 -32.18 8.88
C THR A 143 -15.42 -33.39 8.51
N GLY A 144 -14.91 -34.22 7.63
CA GLY A 144 -15.59 -35.42 7.17
C GLY A 144 -14.63 -36.29 6.41
N ASN A 145 -14.35 -37.48 6.93
CA ASN A 145 -13.71 -38.60 6.28
C ASN A 145 -13.91 -38.60 4.76
N SER A 146 -12.99 -38.12 4.00
CA SER A 146 -12.81 -38.54 2.63
C SER A 146 -11.37 -38.96 2.42
N LYS A 147 -11.17 -40.27 2.39
CA LYS A 147 -10.08 -40.92 1.70
C LYS A 147 -10.20 -40.55 0.21
N ASP A 148 -9.69 -39.43 -0.21
CA ASP A 148 -9.29 -39.25 -1.60
C ASP A 148 -8.11 -38.31 -1.68
N SER A 149 -6.94 -38.95 -1.79
CA SER A 149 -5.64 -38.32 -1.94
C SER A 149 -5.32 -38.17 -3.44
N ARG A 150 -6.14 -37.45 -4.17
CA ARG A 150 -5.84 -37.12 -5.57
C ARG A 150 -6.51 -35.82 -5.89
N ASP A 151 -5.74 -34.75 -5.71
CA ASP A 151 -5.82 -33.50 -6.48
C ASP A 151 -4.86 -32.51 -5.84
N LEU A 152 -3.63 -32.60 -6.28
CA LEU A 152 -2.63 -31.54 -6.29
C LEU A 152 -2.29 -31.26 -7.76
#